data_aa4ba4ac219aa82de4e22cff881a3bd0
#
_entry.id   aa4ba4ac219aa82de4e22cff881a3bd0
#
_cell.length_a   1.000
_cell.length_b   1.000
_cell.length_c   1.000
_cell.angle_alpha   90.00
_cell.angle_beta   90.00
_cell.angle_gamma   90.00
#
_symmetry.space_group_name_H-M   'P 1'
#
loop_
_entity.id
_entity.type
_entity.pdbx_description
1 polymer ?
#
loop_
_entity_poly.entity_id
_entity_poly.type
_entity_poly.pdbx_seq_one_letter_code
_entity_poly.pdbx_strand_id
1 'polypeptide(L)'
;MSGMRASKNMTFPAFQRAALRALAALTMLLATSVRSNFVFDDDPFQPVTQDETVSVGGVVTLTCSVKENDNSSLQWSNTAQQTLYFGEKRALRDNRIQLVKSTATELIITISEVQLSDDGEYTCSIFTMPVRTARATVTVLGVPGKPVITGFEDAVQEGGEVTLTCTSSGSKPPAKLHWFRDQEEIQGRPDVVESNPDEPTYTVTSELTLTVTKHDNNALIACAVDHPSIANGDKRTEQPLSVLFSPSVSIQPESDLPREGEKFFLQCLGNGNPEPTAFVWRRKDGELPPMAKVDDAFLRFESLNKSDNGVYECQADNGIGTGDVTHTLLVQDPTAMSTSSGVDHAVIGGVVAVIVFIMLCLLIVLGRYLIRHKGTYLTHEAKGSDDAPDADTAIINAEGGHSGVDDKKEYFI
;
A
#
# COMPACT_ATOMS: atom_id res chain seq x y z
N MET A 1 -48.95 -24.32 38.46
CA MET A 1 -48.10 -24.82 39.55
C MET A 1 -46.67 -24.50 39.11
N SER A 2 -46.18 -23.33 39.39
CA SER A 2 -45.56 -22.82 40.63
C SER A 2 -44.28 -23.56 40.99
N GLY A 3 -43.15 -22.90 40.90
CA GLY A 3 -41.83 -23.36 41.28
C GLY A 3 -40.74 -22.31 41.07
N MET A 4 -40.86 -21.15 41.72
CA MET A 4 -39.73 -20.23 41.93
C MET A 4 -38.62 -20.92 42.70
N ARG A 5 -37.38 -20.91 42.19
CA ARG A 5 -36.16 -21.16 42.99
C ARG A 5 -35.37 -19.88 43.14
N ALA A 6 -35.40 -19.36 44.34
CA ALA A 6 -34.63 -18.23 44.81
C ALA A 6 -33.13 -18.57 44.88
N SER A 7 -32.30 -17.74 44.25
CA SER A 7 -30.83 -17.72 44.44
C SER A 7 -30.50 -17.11 45.79
N LYS A 8 -29.97 -17.92 46.72
CA LYS A 8 -29.39 -17.43 47.99
C LYS A 8 -28.04 -16.76 47.72
N ASN A 9 -28.01 -15.45 47.83
CA ASN A 9 -26.77 -14.69 47.98
C ASN A 9 -26.10 -15.05 49.31
N MET A 10 -25.03 -15.79 49.26
CA MET A 10 -24.18 -16.10 50.41
C MET A 10 -23.28 -14.89 50.70
N THR A 11 -23.67 -14.05 51.66
CA THR A 11 -22.84 -12.97 52.19
C THR A 11 -21.85 -13.56 53.19
N PHE A 12 -20.57 -13.64 52.82
CA PHE A 12 -19.49 -14.01 53.72
C PHE A 12 -19.28 -12.93 54.79
N PRO A 13 -19.08 -13.30 56.06
CA PRO A 13 -18.89 -12.35 57.16
C PRO A 13 -17.59 -11.55 56.97
N ALA A 14 -17.61 -10.27 57.34
CA ALA A 14 -16.55 -9.29 57.14
C ALA A 14 -15.15 -9.76 57.62
N PHE A 15 -15.10 -10.62 58.60
CA PHE A 15 -13.87 -11.20 59.15
C PHE A 15 -13.15 -12.14 58.18
N GLN A 16 -13.87 -12.92 57.36
CA GLN A 16 -13.29 -13.78 56.35
C GLN A 16 -12.70 -13.01 55.19
N ARG A 17 -13.30 -11.86 54.82
CA ARG A 17 -12.76 -10.99 53.75
C ARG A 17 -11.47 -10.29 54.15
N ALA A 18 -11.34 -9.95 55.45
CA ALA A 18 -10.11 -9.36 55.99
C ALA A 18 -8.97 -10.39 56.05
N ALA A 19 -9.25 -11.63 56.44
CA ALA A 19 -8.28 -12.72 56.48
C ALA A 19 -7.79 -13.10 55.06
N LEU A 20 -8.67 -13.18 54.07
CA LEU A 20 -8.27 -13.45 52.67
C LEU A 20 -7.43 -12.33 52.08
N ARG A 21 -7.74 -11.06 52.39
CA ARG A 21 -6.91 -9.92 51.95
C ARG A 21 -5.55 -9.89 52.63
N ALA A 22 -5.45 -10.24 53.88
CA ALA A 22 -4.18 -10.35 54.59
C ALA A 22 -3.34 -11.52 54.06
N LEU A 23 -3.93 -12.67 53.73
CA LEU A 23 -3.28 -13.79 53.12
C LEU A 23 -2.78 -13.49 51.70
N ALA A 24 -3.59 -12.81 50.91
CA ALA A 24 -3.22 -12.35 49.56
C ALA A 24 -2.11 -11.29 49.60
N ALA A 25 -2.12 -10.37 50.54
CA ALA A 25 -1.05 -9.41 50.78
C ALA A 25 0.27 -10.08 51.25
N LEU A 26 0.17 -11.08 52.12
CA LEU A 26 1.33 -11.84 52.58
C LEU A 26 1.96 -12.71 51.46
N THR A 27 1.14 -13.30 50.58
CA THR A 27 1.61 -14.05 49.46
C THR A 27 2.23 -13.12 48.36
N MET A 28 1.72 -11.92 48.15
CA MET A 28 2.35 -10.92 47.32
C MET A 28 3.68 -10.41 47.91
N LEU A 29 3.76 -10.19 49.22
CA LEU A 29 5.01 -9.79 49.88
C LEU A 29 6.06 -10.91 49.84
N LEU A 30 5.68 -12.18 49.93
CA LEU A 30 6.58 -13.33 49.81
C LEU A 30 7.02 -13.55 48.33
N ALA A 31 6.16 -13.24 47.37
CA ALA A 31 6.50 -13.32 45.94
C ALA A 31 7.47 -12.21 45.48
N THR A 32 7.52 -11.07 46.19
CA THR A 32 8.47 -9.99 45.89
C THR A 32 9.84 -10.16 46.51
N SER A 33 10.00 -11.07 47.48
CA SER A 33 11.27 -11.31 48.15
C SER A 33 12.12 -12.45 47.54
N VAL A 34 11.60 -13.18 46.57
CA VAL A 34 12.41 -14.13 45.77
C VAL A 34 12.79 -13.44 44.43
N ARG A 35 13.42 -12.27 44.47
CA ARG A 35 14.39 -11.90 43.47
C ARG A 35 15.65 -12.63 43.79
N SER A 36 15.80 -13.86 43.28
CA SER A 36 17.10 -14.42 43.11
C SER A 36 17.88 -13.47 42.21
N ASN A 37 18.76 -12.67 42.81
CA ASN A 37 19.89 -12.13 42.11
C ASN A 37 20.69 -13.38 41.66
N PHE A 38 20.37 -13.90 40.47
CA PHE A 38 21.37 -14.63 39.72
C PHE A 38 22.44 -13.58 39.41
N VAL A 39 23.44 -13.51 40.29
CA VAL A 39 24.74 -13.04 39.93
C VAL A 39 25.15 -14.04 38.84
N PHE A 40 25.05 -13.66 37.58
CA PHE A 40 25.77 -14.31 36.51
C PHE A 40 27.25 -14.18 36.97
N ASP A 41 27.80 -15.26 37.44
CA ASP A 41 29.24 -15.38 37.64
C ASP A 41 29.80 -15.22 36.21
N ASP A 42 30.28 -14.00 35.92
CA ASP A 42 30.75 -13.59 34.61
C ASP A 42 32.14 -14.23 34.42
N ASP A 43 32.12 -15.55 34.15
CA ASP A 43 33.34 -16.32 33.91
C ASP A 43 34.11 -15.69 32.73
N PRO A 44 35.25 -15.04 32.96
CA PRO A 44 35.98 -14.34 31.93
C PRO A 44 36.49 -15.25 30.79
N PHE A 45 36.61 -16.56 31.07
CA PHE A 45 37.01 -17.57 30.09
C PHE A 45 35.81 -18.15 29.29
N GLN A 46 34.58 -17.81 29.66
CA GLN A 46 33.41 -18.30 28.94
C GLN A 46 33.37 -17.66 27.54
N PRO A 47 33.38 -18.45 26.44
CA PRO A 47 33.24 -17.91 25.08
C PRO A 47 31.86 -17.25 24.90
N VAL A 48 31.84 -16.21 24.10
CA VAL A 48 30.61 -15.49 23.66
C VAL A 48 30.53 -15.50 22.13
N THR A 49 29.38 -15.84 21.64
CA THR A 49 29.06 -15.87 20.21
C THR A 49 27.70 -15.18 19.96
N GLN A 50 27.33 -14.93 18.71
CA GLN A 50 26.05 -14.39 18.30
C GLN A 50 25.44 -15.29 17.22
N ASP A 51 24.09 -15.36 17.23
CA ASP A 51 23.35 -16.02 16.18
C ASP A 51 23.32 -15.13 14.92
N GLU A 52 23.42 -15.75 13.76
CA GLU A 52 23.51 -15.05 12.49
C GLU A 52 22.44 -15.55 11.53
N THR A 53 21.89 -14.63 10.73
CA THR A 53 20.93 -14.95 9.69
C THR A 53 21.45 -14.48 8.33
N VAL A 54 21.46 -15.37 7.36
CA VAL A 54 22.01 -15.10 6.03
C VAL A 54 21.16 -15.77 4.95
N SER A 55 21.05 -15.15 3.78
CA SER A 55 20.42 -15.78 2.61
C SER A 55 21.39 -16.71 1.90
N VAL A 56 20.86 -17.75 1.26
CA VAL A 56 21.66 -18.63 0.35
C VAL A 56 22.47 -17.79 -0.62
N GLY A 57 23.75 -18.17 -0.79
CA GLY A 57 24.72 -17.46 -1.62
C GLY A 57 25.39 -16.27 -0.94
N GLY A 58 24.93 -15.87 0.25
CA GLY A 58 25.51 -14.78 1.03
C GLY A 58 26.81 -15.16 1.75
N VAL A 59 27.25 -14.27 2.63
CA VAL A 59 28.44 -14.46 3.49
C VAL A 59 28.02 -14.31 4.95
N VAL A 60 28.39 -15.27 5.77
CA VAL A 60 28.20 -15.20 7.23
C VAL A 60 29.53 -15.10 7.94
N THR A 61 29.60 -14.30 9.00
CA THR A 61 30.78 -14.12 9.85
C THR A 61 30.50 -14.66 11.24
N LEU A 62 31.25 -15.67 11.67
CA LEU A 62 31.13 -16.23 12.99
C LEU A 62 32.25 -15.66 13.88
N THR A 63 31.84 -14.97 14.94
CA THR A 63 32.74 -14.36 15.91
C THR A 63 32.65 -15.10 17.23
N CYS A 64 33.80 -15.58 17.71
CA CYS A 64 33.96 -16.13 19.04
C CYS A 64 34.94 -15.27 19.84
N SER A 65 34.51 -14.77 20.98
CA SER A 65 35.35 -13.95 21.86
C SER A 65 35.32 -14.42 23.30
N VAL A 66 36.43 -14.22 24.04
CA VAL A 66 36.55 -14.41 25.47
C VAL A 66 37.14 -13.16 26.11
N LYS A 67 36.78 -12.85 27.35
CA LYS A 67 37.32 -11.69 28.08
C LYS A 67 38.78 -11.89 28.47
N GLU A 68 39.10 -13.09 28.97
CA GLU A 68 40.45 -13.49 29.39
C GLU A 68 40.81 -14.82 28.75
N ASN A 69 42.11 -15.07 28.59
CA ASN A 69 42.64 -16.32 28.05
C ASN A 69 43.95 -16.70 28.76
N ASP A 70 44.09 -17.97 29.12
CA ASP A 70 45.27 -18.60 29.74
C ASP A 70 46.27 -19.18 28.70
N ASN A 71 46.29 -18.67 27.47
CA ASN A 71 46.96 -19.20 26.29
C ASN A 71 46.32 -20.48 25.68
N SER A 72 45.10 -20.82 26.10
CA SER A 72 44.30 -21.86 25.44
C SER A 72 43.88 -21.44 24.05
N SER A 73 43.79 -22.39 23.11
CA SER A 73 43.35 -22.11 21.75
C SER A 73 41.83 -22.12 21.64
N LEU A 74 41.28 -21.17 20.86
CA LEU A 74 39.90 -21.16 20.44
C LEU A 74 39.70 -22.07 19.23
N GLN A 75 38.51 -22.69 19.14
CA GLN A 75 38.13 -23.59 18.05
C GLN A 75 36.70 -23.29 17.58
N TRP A 76 36.51 -23.27 16.27
CA TRP A 76 35.19 -23.36 15.66
C TRP A 76 34.93 -24.75 15.11
N SER A 77 33.74 -25.30 15.40
CA SER A 77 33.24 -26.56 14.86
C SER A 77 31.91 -26.32 14.14
N ASN A 78 31.66 -27.07 13.06
CA ASN A 78 30.42 -27.01 12.30
C ASN A 78 29.25 -27.80 12.95
N THR A 79 28.10 -27.85 12.29
CA THR A 79 26.90 -28.57 12.72
C THR A 79 27.10 -30.06 12.90
N ALA A 80 28.08 -30.68 12.21
CA ALA A 80 28.47 -32.09 12.33
C ALA A 80 29.60 -32.28 13.38
N GLN A 81 29.91 -31.25 14.18
CA GLN A 81 30.98 -31.26 15.18
C GLN A 81 32.39 -31.48 14.58
N GLN A 82 32.58 -31.21 13.29
CA GLN A 82 33.88 -31.22 12.66
C GLN A 82 34.60 -29.88 12.90
N THR A 83 35.87 -29.94 13.30
CA THR A 83 36.69 -28.75 13.50
C THR A 83 36.92 -28.02 12.18
N LEU A 84 36.56 -26.73 12.14
CA LEU A 84 36.80 -25.82 11.03
C LEU A 84 38.18 -25.18 11.14
N TYR A 85 38.39 -24.50 12.28
CA TYR A 85 39.64 -23.85 12.65
C TYR A 85 39.96 -24.10 14.11
N PHE A 86 41.24 -24.31 14.39
CA PHE A 86 41.81 -24.36 15.72
C PHE A 86 42.94 -23.30 15.79
N GLY A 87 42.66 -22.17 16.44
CA GLY A 87 43.50 -21.00 16.30
C GLY A 87 43.67 -20.62 14.82
N GLU A 88 44.90 -20.48 14.35
CA GLU A 88 45.20 -20.16 12.95
C GLU A 88 45.19 -21.40 12.02
N LYS A 89 45.10 -22.61 12.61
CA LYS A 89 45.21 -23.86 11.85
C LYS A 89 43.85 -24.25 11.27
N ARG A 90 43.77 -24.28 9.95
CA ARG A 90 42.62 -24.81 9.23
C ARG A 90 42.58 -26.33 9.31
N ALA A 91 41.47 -26.90 9.79
CA ALA A 91 41.27 -28.34 9.89
C ALA A 91 40.42 -28.90 8.75
N LEU A 92 39.28 -28.29 8.46
CA LEU A 92 38.42 -28.67 7.36
C LEU A 92 38.84 -27.98 6.04
N ARG A 93 38.96 -28.76 4.93
CA ARG A 93 39.31 -28.25 3.62
C ARG A 93 38.06 -27.84 2.83
N ASP A 94 37.38 -26.80 3.28
CA ASP A 94 36.31 -26.12 2.51
C ASP A 94 36.76 -24.69 2.18
N ASN A 95 36.95 -24.41 0.88
CA ASN A 95 37.48 -23.12 0.43
C ASN A 95 36.54 -21.94 0.70
N ARG A 96 35.27 -22.20 0.99
CA ARG A 96 34.28 -21.19 1.35
C ARG A 96 34.54 -20.63 2.76
N ILE A 97 35.20 -21.45 3.63
CA ILE A 97 35.47 -21.10 5.02
C ILE A 97 36.86 -20.50 5.13
N GLN A 98 36.95 -19.23 5.56
CA GLN A 98 38.20 -18.51 5.67
C GLN A 98 38.38 -17.89 7.05
N LEU A 99 39.63 -17.84 7.50
CA LEU A 99 40.04 -17.17 8.71
C LEU A 99 40.12 -15.66 8.47
N VAL A 100 39.41 -14.89 9.26
CA VAL A 100 39.48 -13.42 9.26
C VAL A 100 40.45 -12.92 10.34
N LYS A 101 40.33 -13.49 11.55
CA LYS A 101 41.13 -13.08 12.70
C LYS A 101 41.33 -14.24 13.66
N SER A 102 42.55 -14.39 14.17
CA SER A 102 42.86 -15.29 15.27
C SER A 102 43.81 -14.60 16.23
N THR A 103 43.37 -14.43 17.47
CA THR A 103 44.13 -13.85 18.57
C THR A 103 43.93 -14.74 19.79
N ALA A 104 44.59 -14.40 20.89
CA ALA A 104 44.38 -15.10 22.16
C ALA A 104 42.88 -15.01 22.63
N THR A 105 42.18 -13.91 22.31
CA THR A 105 40.83 -13.63 22.82
C THR A 105 39.75 -13.66 21.76
N GLU A 106 40.09 -13.82 20.49
CA GLU A 106 39.09 -13.81 19.40
C GLU A 106 39.47 -14.81 18.31
N LEU A 107 38.45 -15.51 17.79
CA LEU A 107 38.53 -16.33 16.59
C LEU A 107 37.37 -16.00 15.68
N ILE A 108 37.66 -15.37 14.54
CA ILE A 108 36.66 -14.92 13.57
C ILE A 108 36.90 -15.66 12.25
N ILE A 109 35.84 -16.30 11.77
CA ILE A 109 35.82 -16.98 10.47
C ILE A 109 34.66 -16.48 9.63
N THR A 110 34.78 -16.56 8.31
CA THR A 110 33.70 -16.31 7.35
C THR A 110 33.39 -17.56 6.56
N ILE A 111 32.13 -17.74 6.23
CA ILE A 111 31.65 -18.74 5.28
C ILE A 111 31.02 -17.95 4.12
N SER A 112 31.59 -18.04 2.93
CA SER A 112 31.08 -17.45 1.69
C SER A 112 30.24 -18.46 0.92
N GLU A 113 29.41 -17.97 -0.01
CA GLU A 113 28.51 -18.80 -0.83
C GLU A 113 27.72 -19.80 0.03
N VAL A 114 27.09 -19.27 1.10
CA VAL A 114 26.36 -20.06 2.09
C VAL A 114 25.28 -20.90 1.41
N GLN A 115 25.21 -22.17 1.78
CA GLN A 115 24.26 -23.16 1.28
C GLN A 115 23.24 -23.52 2.37
N LEU A 116 22.08 -24.05 1.99
CA LEU A 116 21.06 -24.55 2.93
C LEU A 116 21.60 -25.61 3.89
N SER A 117 22.63 -26.36 3.48
CA SER A 117 23.32 -27.35 4.30
C SER A 117 24.19 -26.76 5.40
N ASP A 118 24.49 -25.47 5.32
CA ASP A 118 25.28 -24.76 6.35
C ASP A 118 24.38 -24.27 7.53
N ASP A 119 23.06 -24.44 7.42
CA ASP A 119 22.09 -24.09 8.46
C ASP A 119 22.28 -24.97 9.71
N GLY A 120 22.25 -24.32 10.87
CA GLY A 120 22.28 -25.02 12.14
C GLY A 120 23.29 -24.46 13.15
N GLU A 121 23.66 -25.27 14.12
CA GLU A 121 24.43 -24.85 15.30
C GLU A 121 25.92 -25.04 15.09
N TYR A 122 26.69 -23.97 15.22
CA TYR A 122 28.15 -23.95 15.25
C TYR A 122 28.62 -23.75 16.66
N THR A 123 29.71 -24.47 17.04
CA THR A 123 30.22 -24.44 18.40
C THR A 123 31.61 -23.79 18.46
N CYS A 124 31.73 -22.74 19.26
CA CYS A 124 33.02 -22.21 19.65
C CYS A 124 33.45 -22.85 20.97
N SER A 125 34.69 -23.37 21.06
CA SER A 125 35.25 -24.01 22.24
C SER A 125 36.57 -23.37 22.61
N ILE A 126 36.83 -23.24 23.92
CA ILE A 126 38.14 -22.94 24.49
C ILE A 126 38.56 -24.09 25.37
N PHE A 127 39.83 -24.54 25.21
CA PHE A 127 40.35 -25.74 25.88
C PHE A 127 41.04 -25.40 27.21
N THR A 128 40.29 -24.75 28.09
CA THR A 128 40.64 -24.55 29.51
C THR A 128 40.28 -25.79 30.33
N MET A 129 40.57 -25.82 31.63
CA MET A 129 40.06 -26.84 32.54
C MET A 129 39.04 -26.26 33.51
N PRO A 130 37.74 -26.62 33.37
CA PRO A 130 37.10 -27.45 32.31
C PRO A 130 37.05 -26.76 30.97
N VAL A 131 36.83 -27.52 29.89
CA VAL A 131 36.54 -26.97 28.55
C VAL A 131 35.23 -26.19 28.58
N ARG A 132 35.25 -24.99 27.99
CA ARG A 132 34.06 -24.13 27.88
C ARG A 132 33.65 -23.98 26.43
N THR A 133 32.35 -23.88 26.21
CA THR A 133 31.79 -23.78 24.85
C THR A 133 30.70 -22.71 24.79
N ALA A 134 30.55 -22.09 23.62
CA ALA A 134 29.41 -21.27 23.25
C ALA A 134 28.87 -21.73 21.87
N ARG A 135 27.62 -21.51 21.64
CA ARG A 135 26.96 -21.94 20.42
C ARG A 135 26.42 -20.72 19.68
N ALA A 136 26.56 -20.73 18.36
CA ALA A 136 25.97 -19.76 17.44
C ALA A 136 25.07 -20.51 16.46
N THR A 137 23.83 -20.10 16.36
CA THR A 137 22.92 -20.63 15.35
C THR A 137 23.08 -19.82 14.07
N VAL A 138 23.40 -20.48 12.97
CA VAL A 138 23.35 -19.91 11.63
C VAL A 138 22.03 -20.30 11.02
N THR A 139 21.17 -19.31 10.79
CA THR A 139 19.89 -19.48 10.09
C THR A 139 20.07 -19.13 8.62
N VAL A 140 19.94 -20.13 7.74
CA VAL A 140 20.08 -19.92 6.29
C VAL A 140 18.70 -19.76 5.66
N LEU A 141 18.45 -18.59 5.07
CA LEU A 141 17.20 -18.30 4.37
C LEU A 141 17.26 -18.80 2.92
N GLY A 142 16.31 -19.66 2.56
CA GLY A 142 16.05 -20.02 1.17
C GLY A 142 15.35 -18.84 0.46
N VAL A 143 15.88 -18.44 -0.68
CA VAL A 143 15.35 -17.29 -1.44
C VAL A 143 14.22 -17.76 -2.36
N PRO A 144 12.94 -17.37 -2.14
CA PRO A 144 11.84 -17.80 -2.98
C PRO A 144 12.02 -17.39 -4.43
N GLY A 145 11.55 -18.21 -5.36
CA GLY A 145 11.49 -17.89 -6.78
C GLY A 145 10.50 -16.76 -7.09
N LYS A 146 10.58 -16.19 -8.30
CA LYS A 146 9.55 -15.29 -8.80
C LYS A 146 8.23 -16.05 -8.87
N PRO A 147 7.11 -15.51 -8.37
CA PRO A 147 5.84 -16.22 -8.39
C PRO A 147 5.33 -16.43 -9.82
N VAL A 148 4.65 -17.54 -10.04
CA VAL A 148 4.01 -17.89 -11.31
C VAL A 148 2.51 -17.88 -11.09
N ILE A 149 1.77 -17.14 -11.93
CA ILE A 149 0.31 -17.16 -11.92
C ILE A 149 -0.17 -18.04 -13.07
N THR A 150 -1.11 -18.94 -12.77
CA THR A 150 -1.77 -19.81 -13.74
C THR A 150 -3.29 -19.69 -13.60
N GLY A 151 -4.05 -20.19 -14.59
CA GLY A 151 -5.52 -20.15 -14.57
C GLY A 151 -6.11 -18.98 -15.36
N PHE A 152 -5.28 -18.13 -15.99
CA PHE A 152 -5.81 -17.17 -16.97
C PHE A 152 -6.34 -17.89 -18.20
N GLU A 153 -7.61 -17.62 -18.50
CA GLU A 153 -8.20 -17.95 -19.79
C GLU A 153 -7.95 -16.77 -20.77
N ASP A 154 -8.10 -17.00 -22.07
CA ASP A 154 -7.92 -15.94 -23.07
C ASP A 154 -8.88 -14.76 -22.83
N ALA A 155 -10.12 -15.02 -22.42
CA ALA A 155 -11.08 -14.02 -21.98
C ALA A 155 -12.23 -14.66 -21.19
N VAL A 156 -12.75 -13.97 -20.18
CA VAL A 156 -13.87 -14.39 -19.33
C VAL A 156 -15.06 -13.49 -19.55
N GLN A 157 -16.27 -14.05 -19.68
CA GLN A 157 -17.48 -13.25 -19.85
C GLN A 157 -17.86 -12.53 -18.54
N GLU A 158 -18.38 -11.31 -18.64
CA GLU A 158 -18.91 -10.53 -17.51
C GLU A 158 -19.91 -11.36 -16.68
N GLY A 159 -19.73 -11.35 -15.35
CA GLY A 159 -20.50 -12.18 -14.41
C GLY A 159 -19.97 -13.59 -14.25
N GLY A 160 -18.97 -14.02 -15.04
CA GLY A 160 -18.27 -15.30 -14.87
C GLY A 160 -17.30 -15.27 -13.69
N GLU A 161 -16.82 -16.47 -13.32
CA GLU A 161 -15.79 -16.65 -12.29
C GLU A 161 -14.47 -17.06 -12.93
N VAL A 162 -13.37 -16.47 -12.47
CA VAL A 162 -12.02 -16.89 -12.78
C VAL A 162 -11.32 -17.36 -11.51
N THR A 163 -10.65 -18.50 -11.57
CA THR A 163 -9.82 -18.99 -10.48
C THR A 163 -8.37 -18.99 -10.92
N LEU A 164 -7.57 -18.19 -10.24
CA LEU A 164 -6.15 -18.03 -10.49
C LEU A 164 -5.36 -18.72 -9.38
N THR A 165 -4.25 -19.35 -9.75
CA THR A 165 -3.35 -20.01 -8.82
C THR A 165 -1.98 -19.35 -8.91
N CYS A 166 -1.46 -18.86 -7.77
CA CYS A 166 -0.11 -18.34 -7.64
C CYS A 166 0.77 -19.34 -6.91
N THR A 167 1.95 -19.63 -7.46
CA THR A 167 2.92 -20.58 -6.87
C THR A 167 4.31 -19.93 -6.80
N SER A 168 4.97 -20.05 -5.65
CA SER A 168 6.38 -19.68 -5.45
C SER A 168 7.10 -20.81 -4.71
N SER A 169 8.31 -21.17 -5.17
CA SER A 169 9.10 -22.28 -4.60
C SER A 169 10.46 -21.81 -4.12
N GLY A 170 11.13 -22.64 -3.30
CA GLY A 170 12.50 -22.43 -2.84
C GLY A 170 12.63 -21.56 -1.59
N SER A 171 11.54 -21.19 -0.94
CA SER A 171 11.58 -20.39 0.29
C SER A 171 11.96 -21.22 1.53
N LYS A 172 12.68 -20.62 2.45
CA LYS A 172 12.92 -21.09 3.82
C LYS A 172 13.13 -19.89 4.74
N PRO A 173 12.23 -19.64 5.69
CA PRO A 173 10.96 -20.34 5.97
C PRO A 173 9.95 -20.23 4.81
N PRO A 174 8.74 -20.81 4.92
CA PRO A 174 7.71 -20.63 3.89
C PRO A 174 7.41 -19.15 3.65
N ALA A 175 7.37 -18.75 2.38
CA ALA A 175 6.98 -17.40 1.99
C ALA A 175 5.48 -17.16 2.22
N LYS A 176 5.04 -15.91 2.14
CA LYS A 176 3.63 -15.52 2.08
C LYS A 176 3.32 -14.96 0.70
N LEU A 177 2.13 -15.26 0.19
CA LEU A 177 1.68 -14.78 -1.10
C LEU A 177 0.57 -13.74 -0.90
N HIS A 178 0.69 -12.60 -1.61
CA HIS A 178 -0.26 -11.50 -1.56
C HIS A 178 -0.79 -11.25 -2.95
N TRP A 179 -2.13 -11.16 -3.06
CA TRP A 179 -2.80 -10.86 -4.31
C TRP A 179 -3.16 -9.38 -4.40
N PHE A 180 -3.06 -8.83 -5.61
CA PHE A 180 -3.41 -7.45 -5.90
C PHE A 180 -4.25 -7.38 -7.17
N ARG A 181 -5.23 -6.47 -7.17
CA ARG A 181 -5.92 -5.99 -8.35
C ARG A 181 -5.51 -4.55 -8.57
N ASP A 182 -4.79 -4.28 -9.65
CA ASP A 182 -4.06 -3.03 -9.89
C ASP A 182 -3.07 -2.72 -8.76
N GLN A 183 -3.42 -1.84 -7.83
CA GLN A 183 -2.58 -1.49 -6.67
C GLN A 183 -3.26 -1.84 -5.33
N GLU A 184 -4.48 -2.34 -5.37
CA GLU A 184 -5.25 -2.70 -4.18
C GLU A 184 -5.01 -4.17 -3.83
N GLU A 185 -4.65 -4.42 -2.57
CA GLU A 185 -4.51 -5.79 -2.05
C GLU A 185 -5.88 -6.44 -1.91
N ILE A 186 -6.01 -7.65 -2.44
CA ILE A 186 -7.24 -8.46 -2.39
C ILE A 186 -6.97 -9.78 -1.69
N GLN A 187 -8.01 -10.32 -1.03
CA GLN A 187 -7.89 -11.53 -0.25
C GLN A 187 -8.02 -12.76 -1.14
N GLY A 188 -6.95 -13.57 -1.22
CA GLY A 188 -6.99 -14.93 -1.75
C GLY A 188 -7.43 -15.95 -0.71
N ARG A 189 -7.47 -17.22 -1.11
CA ARG A 189 -7.59 -18.34 -0.17
C ARG A 189 -6.32 -18.46 0.66
N PRO A 190 -6.38 -19.07 1.87
CA PRO A 190 -5.20 -19.34 2.67
C PRO A 190 -4.11 -20.08 1.90
N ASP A 191 -2.87 -19.69 2.11
CA ASP A 191 -1.72 -20.31 1.47
C ASP A 191 -1.61 -21.81 1.83
N VAL A 192 -1.33 -22.62 0.82
CA VAL A 192 -0.99 -24.04 0.97
C VAL A 192 0.52 -24.16 0.91
N VAL A 193 1.11 -24.74 1.94
CA VAL A 193 2.57 -24.89 2.08
C VAL A 193 2.94 -26.37 1.92
N GLU A 194 3.79 -26.65 0.96
CA GLU A 194 4.34 -28.00 0.71
C GLU A 194 5.85 -27.98 0.90
N SER A 195 6.39 -28.96 1.64
CA SER A 195 7.82 -29.15 1.79
C SER A 195 8.40 -29.81 0.55
N ASN A 196 9.54 -29.31 0.07
CA ASN A 196 10.27 -29.94 -1.02
C ASN A 196 10.98 -31.20 -0.48
N PRO A 197 10.76 -32.39 -1.09
CA PRO A 197 11.39 -33.64 -0.62
C PRO A 197 12.91 -33.67 -0.82
N ASP A 198 13.44 -32.95 -1.78
CA ASP A 198 14.86 -32.99 -2.16
C ASP A 198 15.70 -31.92 -1.47
N GLU A 199 15.07 -30.85 -0.97
CA GLU A 199 15.74 -29.70 -0.35
C GLU A 199 14.95 -29.21 0.87
N PRO A 200 15.58 -28.65 1.89
CA PRO A 200 14.88 -28.12 3.06
C PRO A 200 14.23 -26.73 2.76
N THR A 201 13.46 -26.67 1.68
CA THR A 201 12.70 -25.51 1.21
C THR A 201 11.22 -25.82 1.07
N TYR A 202 10.44 -24.78 0.82
CA TYR A 202 8.99 -24.88 0.70
C TYR A 202 8.52 -24.34 -0.65
N THR A 203 7.46 -24.95 -1.16
CA THR A 203 6.63 -24.40 -2.23
C THR A 203 5.34 -23.91 -1.61
N VAL A 204 4.98 -22.66 -1.91
CA VAL A 204 3.76 -22.04 -1.41
C VAL A 204 2.84 -21.75 -2.59
N THR A 205 1.57 -22.12 -2.43
CA THR A 205 0.53 -21.95 -3.45
C THR A 205 -0.66 -21.24 -2.82
N SER A 206 -1.19 -20.24 -3.52
CA SER A 206 -2.40 -19.49 -3.13
C SER A 206 -3.38 -19.45 -4.29
N GLU A 207 -4.67 -19.57 -4.00
CA GLU A 207 -5.74 -19.48 -4.99
C GLU A 207 -6.54 -18.19 -4.80
N LEU A 208 -6.88 -17.54 -5.90
CA LEU A 208 -7.75 -16.37 -5.96
C LEU A 208 -8.94 -16.68 -6.88
N THR A 209 -10.15 -16.58 -6.35
CA THR A 209 -11.39 -16.69 -7.14
C THR A 209 -12.05 -15.31 -7.22
N LEU A 210 -12.31 -14.84 -8.44
CA LEU A 210 -12.92 -13.55 -8.71
C LEU A 210 -14.16 -13.72 -9.58
N THR A 211 -15.26 -13.06 -9.21
CA THR A 211 -16.39 -12.82 -10.12
C THR A 211 -16.08 -11.53 -10.88
N VAL A 212 -15.97 -11.62 -12.19
CA VAL A 212 -15.51 -10.50 -13.02
C VAL A 212 -16.65 -9.62 -13.51
N THR A 213 -16.37 -8.33 -13.61
CA THR A 213 -17.25 -7.32 -14.16
C THR A 213 -16.58 -6.60 -15.33
N LYS A 214 -17.32 -5.83 -16.13
CA LYS A 214 -16.74 -5.00 -17.19
C LYS A 214 -15.65 -4.04 -16.73
N HIS A 215 -15.67 -3.65 -15.44
CA HIS A 215 -14.66 -2.75 -14.86
C HIS A 215 -13.33 -3.44 -14.61
N ASP A 216 -13.33 -4.77 -14.59
CA ASP A 216 -12.13 -5.58 -14.43
C ASP A 216 -11.40 -5.83 -15.75
N ASN A 217 -11.95 -5.35 -16.87
CA ASN A 217 -11.27 -5.47 -18.16
C ASN A 217 -9.99 -4.66 -18.19
N ASN A 218 -8.87 -5.31 -18.51
CA ASN A 218 -7.50 -4.81 -18.41
C ASN A 218 -6.98 -4.54 -16.99
N ALA A 219 -7.73 -4.91 -15.93
CA ALA A 219 -7.22 -4.85 -14.58
C ALA A 219 -6.00 -5.78 -14.43
N LEU A 220 -4.93 -5.27 -13.80
CA LEU A 220 -3.72 -6.05 -13.56
C LEU A 220 -3.88 -6.88 -12.30
N ILE A 221 -3.97 -8.19 -12.47
CA ILE A 221 -3.95 -9.13 -11.35
C ILE A 221 -2.51 -9.52 -11.09
N ALA A 222 -2.07 -9.28 -9.86
CA ALA A 222 -0.69 -9.54 -9.48
C ALA A 222 -0.60 -10.43 -8.24
N CYS A 223 0.45 -11.23 -8.20
CA CYS A 223 0.86 -11.97 -7.03
C CYS A 223 2.27 -11.54 -6.63
N ALA A 224 2.44 -11.19 -5.36
CA ALA A 224 3.71 -10.78 -4.77
C ALA A 224 4.13 -11.74 -3.65
N VAL A 225 5.43 -11.93 -3.51
CA VAL A 225 6.04 -12.78 -2.48
C VAL A 225 6.56 -11.89 -1.34
N ASP A 226 6.15 -12.19 -0.11
CA ASP A 226 6.73 -11.64 1.10
C ASP A 226 7.62 -12.68 1.79
N HIS A 227 8.91 -12.33 2.00
CA HIS A 227 9.89 -13.21 2.62
C HIS A 227 11.08 -12.41 3.18
N PRO A 228 11.65 -12.82 4.35
CA PRO A 228 12.78 -12.10 4.98
C PRO A 228 14.05 -11.97 4.12
N SER A 229 14.25 -12.85 3.12
CA SER A 229 15.42 -12.81 2.22
C SER A 229 15.31 -11.82 1.08
N ILE A 230 14.16 -11.17 0.88
CA ILE A 230 13.92 -10.25 -0.24
C ILE A 230 13.35 -8.93 0.28
N ALA A 231 13.68 -7.84 -0.40
CA ALA A 231 13.05 -6.55 -0.13
C ALA A 231 11.56 -6.58 -0.56
N ASN A 232 10.73 -5.82 0.12
CA ASN A 232 9.29 -5.78 -0.17
C ASN A 232 9.02 -5.37 -1.62
N GLY A 233 8.27 -6.20 -2.34
CA GLY A 233 7.85 -5.97 -3.71
C GLY A 233 8.81 -6.41 -4.81
N ASP A 234 10.02 -6.87 -4.48
CA ASP A 234 11.02 -7.25 -5.47
C ASP A 234 10.62 -8.47 -6.33
N LYS A 235 9.76 -9.34 -5.80
CA LYS A 235 9.28 -10.53 -6.52
C LYS A 235 7.77 -10.49 -6.68
N ARG A 236 7.36 -9.94 -7.82
CA ARG A 236 5.97 -9.81 -8.22
C ARG A 236 5.80 -10.26 -9.67
N THR A 237 4.69 -10.91 -9.96
CA THR A 237 4.23 -11.24 -11.31
C THR A 237 2.85 -10.65 -11.47
N GLU A 238 2.59 -10.04 -12.61
CA GLU A 238 1.31 -9.43 -12.93
C GLU A 238 0.88 -9.78 -14.37
N GLN A 239 -0.43 -9.87 -14.57
CA GLN A 239 -1.03 -10.17 -15.85
C GLN A 239 -2.38 -9.46 -15.98
N PRO A 240 -2.70 -8.85 -17.15
CA PRO A 240 -3.98 -8.22 -17.36
C PRO A 240 -5.09 -9.26 -17.50
N LEU A 241 -6.24 -8.95 -16.93
CA LEU A 241 -7.47 -9.75 -17.07
C LEU A 241 -8.24 -9.26 -18.30
N SER A 242 -8.72 -10.20 -19.12
CA SER A 242 -9.57 -9.90 -20.28
C SER A 242 -11.02 -10.28 -19.95
N VAL A 243 -11.91 -9.29 -19.96
CA VAL A 243 -13.34 -9.51 -19.69
C VAL A 243 -14.17 -9.15 -20.92
N LEU A 244 -14.97 -10.11 -21.38
CA LEU A 244 -15.92 -9.91 -22.48
C LEU A 244 -17.24 -9.36 -21.93
N PHE A 245 -17.71 -8.25 -22.49
CA PHE A 245 -18.98 -7.63 -22.08
C PHE A 245 -19.69 -6.94 -23.24
N SER A 246 -21.03 -6.87 -23.14
CA SER A 246 -21.87 -6.22 -24.13
C SER A 246 -21.62 -4.72 -24.19
N PRO A 247 -21.83 -4.07 -25.36
CA PRO A 247 -21.56 -2.65 -25.54
C PRO A 247 -22.46 -1.77 -24.67
N SER A 248 -21.88 -0.79 -24.00
CA SER A 248 -22.56 0.37 -23.46
C SER A 248 -22.57 1.45 -24.53
N VAL A 249 -23.74 1.90 -24.92
CA VAL A 249 -23.96 2.75 -26.12
C VAL A 249 -24.28 4.17 -25.72
N SER A 250 -23.76 5.13 -26.47
CA SER A 250 -24.13 6.56 -26.40
C SER A 250 -24.26 7.16 -27.77
N ILE A 251 -25.14 8.17 -27.92
CA ILE A 251 -25.27 8.93 -29.16
C ILE A 251 -24.69 10.32 -28.96
N GLN A 252 -23.76 10.70 -29.81
CA GLN A 252 -23.16 12.02 -29.83
C GLN A 252 -23.68 12.78 -31.06
N PRO A 253 -24.45 13.87 -30.88
CA PRO A 253 -24.83 14.74 -31.98
C PRO A 253 -23.63 15.61 -32.40
N GLU A 254 -23.58 15.98 -33.69
CA GLU A 254 -22.57 16.91 -34.22
C GLU A 254 -22.66 18.29 -33.54
N SER A 255 -23.86 18.70 -33.17
CA SER A 255 -24.16 19.98 -32.50
C SER A 255 -25.36 19.84 -31.58
N ASP A 256 -25.36 20.58 -30.47
CA ASP A 256 -26.50 20.62 -29.53
C ASP A 256 -27.69 21.41 -30.05
N LEU A 257 -27.51 22.23 -31.10
CA LEU A 257 -28.51 23.11 -31.67
C LEU A 257 -28.60 22.94 -33.21
N PRO A 258 -29.08 21.77 -33.68
CA PRO A 258 -29.22 21.50 -35.12
C PRO A 258 -30.26 22.45 -35.75
N ARG A 259 -29.94 23.05 -36.91
CA ARG A 259 -30.80 24.02 -37.59
C ARG A 259 -31.33 23.46 -38.89
N GLU A 260 -32.53 23.93 -39.26
CA GLU A 260 -33.14 23.58 -40.54
C GLU A 260 -32.26 24.02 -41.72
N GLY A 261 -32.06 23.13 -42.69
CA GLY A 261 -31.26 23.36 -43.88
C GLY A 261 -29.78 23.00 -43.74
N GLU A 262 -29.28 22.75 -42.53
CA GLU A 262 -27.88 22.38 -42.30
C GLU A 262 -27.64 20.86 -42.50
N LYS A 263 -26.40 20.52 -42.82
CA LYS A 263 -25.94 19.12 -42.71
C LYS A 263 -25.80 18.78 -41.27
N PHE A 264 -26.07 17.53 -40.92
CA PHE A 264 -26.02 17.08 -39.54
C PHE A 264 -25.79 15.57 -39.47
N PHE A 265 -25.18 15.10 -38.39
CA PHE A 265 -25.12 13.69 -38.13
C PHE A 265 -25.29 13.36 -36.63
N LEU A 266 -25.74 12.16 -36.37
CA LEU A 266 -25.70 11.50 -35.09
C LEU A 266 -24.63 10.40 -35.18
N GLN A 267 -23.71 10.36 -34.20
CA GLN A 267 -22.71 9.31 -34.09
C GLN A 267 -23.09 8.39 -32.93
N CYS A 268 -23.14 7.11 -33.21
CA CYS A 268 -23.30 6.06 -32.21
C CYS A 268 -21.95 5.59 -31.74
N LEU A 269 -21.71 5.70 -30.44
CA LEU A 269 -20.48 5.25 -29.79
C LEU A 269 -20.82 4.06 -28.91
N GLY A 270 -20.14 2.95 -29.10
CA GLY A 270 -20.29 1.75 -28.28
C GLY A 270 -18.97 1.41 -27.58
N ASN A 271 -19.03 1.22 -26.27
CA ASN A 271 -17.88 0.73 -25.48
C ASN A 271 -18.18 -0.68 -25.00
N GLY A 272 -17.51 -1.66 -25.57
CA GLY A 272 -17.62 -3.09 -25.26
C GLY A 272 -16.29 -3.83 -25.46
N ASN A 273 -16.22 -5.04 -25.02
CA ASN A 273 -15.10 -5.92 -25.34
C ASN A 273 -15.64 -7.27 -25.87
N PRO A 274 -15.38 -7.60 -27.14
CA PRO A 274 -14.72 -6.78 -28.16
C PRO A 274 -15.50 -5.50 -28.50
N GLU A 275 -14.85 -4.56 -29.19
CA GLU A 275 -15.52 -3.36 -29.69
C GLU A 275 -16.69 -3.75 -30.64
N PRO A 276 -17.80 -3.01 -30.61
CA PRO A 276 -18.93 -3.32 -31.49
C PRO A 276 -18.57 -3.08 -32.97
N THR A 277 -18.99 -4.00 -33.82
CA THR A 277 -18.74 -3.99 -35.26
C THR A 277 -20.00 -3.83 -36.08
N ALA A 278 -21.16 -3.88 -35.44
CA ALA A 278 -22.48 -3.69 -36.13
C ALA A 278 -23.29 -2.65 -35.40
N PHE A 279 -23.83 -1.69 -36.19
CA PHE A 279 -24.69 -0.63 -35.71
C PHE A 279 -26.00 -0.63 -36.50
N VAL A 280 -27.11 -0.49 -35.78
CA VAL A 280 -28.43 -0.43 -36.38
C VAL A 280 -29.15 0.81 -35.88
N TRP A 281 -29.57 1.68 -36.83
CA TRP A 281 -30.35 2.87 -36.57
C TRP A 281 -31.84 2.65 -36.81
N ARG A 282 -32.64 3.14 -35.88
CA ARG A 282 -34.11 3.12 -35.99
C ARG A 282 -34.70 4.45 -35.53
N ARG A 283 -35.89 4.78 -35.98
CA ARG A 283 -36.69 5.87 -35.45
C ARG A 283 -37.87 5.28 -34.68
N LYS A 284 -38.06 5.66 -33.43
CA LYS A 284 -39.14 5.09 -32.58
C LYS A 284 -40.53 5.54 -33.03
N ASP A 285 -40.62 6.74 -33.63
CA ASP A 285 -41.86 7.36 -34.00
C ASP A 285 -42.27 7.05 -35.48
N GLY A 286 -41.59 6.11 -36.13
CA GLY A 286 -41.88 5.75 -37.52
C GLY A 286 -40.65 5.23 -38.27
N GLU A 287 -40.65 5.33 -39.59
CA GLU A 287 -39.53 4.97 -40.43
C GLU A 287 -38.47 6.06 -40.43
N LEU A 288 -37.21 5.68 -40.72
CA LEU A 288 -36.12 6.63 -40.90
C LEU A 288 -36.48 7.62 -42.05
N PRO A 289 -36.14 8.90 -41.90
CA PRO A 289 -36.37 9.87 -42.98
C PRO A 289 -35.70 9.42 -44.27
N PRO A 290 -36.37 9.56 -45.43
CA PRO A 290 -35.86 9.05 -46.72
C PRO A 290 -34.55 9.71 -47.17
N MET A 291 -34.24 10.90 -46.63
CA MET A 291 -33.00 11.62 -46.91
C MET A 291 -31.90 11.33 -45.89
N ALA A 292 -32.20 10.60 -44.80
CA ALA A 292 -31.21 10.16 -43.83
C ALA A 292 -30.45 8.96 -44.39
N LYS A 293 -29.12 8.97 -44.26
CA LYS A 293 -28.24 7.90 -44.72
C LYS A 293 -27.60 7.25 -43.49
N VAL A 294 -27.75 5.96 -43.39
CA VAL A 294 -27.01 5.14 -42.40
C VAL A 294 -25.66 4.81 -42.99
N ASP A 295 -24.59 5.16 -42.27
CA ASP A 295 -23.22 4.91 -42.62
C ASP A 295 -22.54 4.34 -41.38
N ASP A 296 -22.68 3.03 -41.19
CA ASP A 296 -22.21 2.28 -40.01
C ASP A 296 -22.67 2.95 -38.69
N ALA A 297 -21.76 3.45 -37.89
CA ALA A 297 -22.04 4.15 -36.64
C ALA A 297 -22.68 5.54 -36.81
N PHE A 298 -22.80 6.03 -38.02
CA PHE A 298 -23.34 7.38 -38.30
C PHE A 298 -24.71 7.34 -38.93
N LEU A 299 -25.61 8.21 -38.46
CA LEU A 299 -26.84 8.58 -39.13
C LEU A 299 -26.68 10.01 -39.64
N ARG A 300 -26.57 10.18 -40.98
CA ARG A 300 -26.27 11.45 -41.65
C ARG A 300 -27.49 12.04 -42.31
N PHE A 301 -27.66 13.35 -42.17
CA PHE A 301 -28.66 14.17 -42.80
C PHE A 301 -27.96 15.18 -43.71
N GLU A 302 -28.27 15.19 -45.01
CA GLU A 302 -27.67 16.14 -45.95
C GLU A 302 -28.27 17.55 -45.79
N SER A 303 -29.54 17.63 -45.35
CA SER A 303 -30.25 18.86 -45.05
C SER A 303 -31.36 18.55 -44.08
N LEU A 304 -31.26 19.07 -42.85
CA LEU A 304 -32.24 18.86 -41.79
C LEU A 304 -33.56 19.61 -42.10
N ASN A 305 -34.67 18.97 -41.81
CA ASN A 305 -36.00 19.53 -41.82
C ASN A 305 -36.69 19.32 -40.46
N LYS A 306 -37.71 20.13 -40.17
CA LYS A 306 -38.55 19.93 -38.96
C LYS A 306 -39.29 18.60 -38.96
N SER A 307 -39.49 17.97 -40.11
CA SER A 307 -40.07 16.61 -40.24
C SER A 307 -39.10 15.52 -39.72
N ASP A 308 -37.80 15.85 -39.55
CA ASP A 308 -36.81 14.95 -39.05
C ASP A 308 -36.76 14.94 -37.50
N ASN A 309 -37.53 15.81 -36.84
CA ASN A 309 -37.72 15.75 -35.39
C ASN A 309 -38.28 14.40 -34.99
N GLY A 310 -37.67 13.80 -33.96
CA GLY A 310 -38.10 12.49 -33.49
C GLY A 310 -37.12 11.86 -32.54
N VAL A 311 -37.46 10.66 -32.10
CA VAL A 311 -36.61 9.86 -31.23
C VAL A 311 -35.89 8.81 -32.06
N TYR A 312 -34.55 8.94 -32.14
CA TYR A 312 -33.68 8.01 -32.84
C TYR A 312 -33.05 7.05 -31.85
N GLU A 313 -32.98 5.79 -32.23
CA GLU A 313 -32.38 4.72 -31.45
C GLU A 313 -31.21 4.15 -32.22
N CYS A 314 -30.08 4.02 -31.55
CA CYS A 314 -28.94 3.25 -32.02
C CYS A 314 -28.82 1.98 -31.20
N GLN A 315 -28.67 0.85 -31.87
CA GLN A 315 -28.31 -0.44 -31.28
C GLN A 315 -26.95 -0.83 -31.82
N ALA A 316 -26.03 -1.16 -30.90
CA ALA A 316 -24.69 -1.69 -31.21
C ALA A 316 -24.58 -3.13 -30.77
N ASP A 317 -23.88 -3.95 -31.57
CA ASP A 317 -23.68 -5.39 -31.34
C ASP A 317 -22.19 -5.73 -31.47
N ASN A 318 -21.63 -6.47 -30.50
CA ASN A 318 -20.25 -6.93 -30.51
C ASN A 318 -20.12 -8.46 -30.54
N GLY A 319 -21.20 -9.20 -30.80
CA GLY A 319 -21.23 -10.65 -30.81
C GLY A 319 -21.31 -11.31 -29.42
N ILE A 320 -21.04 -10.54 -28.34
CA ILE A 320 -21.26 -10.97 -26.96
C ILE A 320 -22.66 -10.58 -26.51
N GLY A 321 -23.13 -9.42 -26.98
CA GLY A 321 -24.44 -8.92 -26.70
C GLY A 321 -24.71 -7.59 -27.41
N THR A 322 -25.90 -7.03 -27.17
CA THR A 322 -26.34 -5.76 -27.75
C THR A 322 -26.58 -4.72 -26.68
N GLY A 323 -26.28 -3.46 -26.99
CA GLY A 323 -26.66 -2.30 -26.20
C GLY A 323 -27.45 -1.36 -27.07
N ASP A 324 -28.39 -0.59 -26.52
CA ASP A 324 -29.18 0.40 -27.21
C ASP A 324 -29.26 1.70 -26.43
N VAL A 325 -29.48 2.80 -27.17
CA VAL A 325 -29.67 4.15 -26.63
C VAL A 325 -30.53 4.98 -27.51
N THR A 326 -31.26 5.89 -26.93
CA THR A 326 -32.12 6.83 -27.68
C THR A 326 -31.67 8.27 -27.54
N HIS A 327 -31.82 9.02 -28.62
CA HIS A 327 -31.57 10.46 -28.68
C HIS A 327 -32.75 11.19 -29.31
N THR A 328 -33.17 12.31 -28.73
CA THR A 328 -34.27 13.14 -29.29
C THR A 328 -33.68 14.27 -30.12
N LEU A 329 -33.91 14.22 -31.40
CA LEU A 329 -33.52 15.29 -32.34
C LEU A 329 -34.61 16.36 -32.40
N LEU A 330 -34.23 17.62 -32.15
CA LEU A 330 -35.08 18.81 -32.23
C LEU A 330 -34.41 19.86 -33.14
N VAL A 331 -34.91 19.99 -34.37
CA VAL A 331 -34.41 20.93 -35.38
C VAL A 331 -34.92 22.33 -35.10
N GLN A 332 -34.04 23.29 -34.98
CA GLN A 332 -34.32 24.69 -34.68
C GLN A 332 -34.59 25.48 -35.95
N ASP A 333 -35.38 26.58 -35.86
CA ASP A 333 -35.58 27.51 -36.96
C ASP A 333 -34.25 28.19 -37.35
N PRO A 334 -33.98 28.40 -38.64
CA PRO A 334 -32.74 29.03 -39.09
C PRO A 334 -32.58 30.47 -38.58
N THR A 335 -33.72 31.11 -38.22
CA THR A 335 -33.78 32.49 -37.69
C THR A 335 -33.84 32.57 -36.17
N ALA A 336 -33.88 31.43 -35.47
CA ALA A 336 -33.81 31.43 -34.01
C ALA A 336 -32.42 31.93 -33.59
N MET A 337 -32.29 33.20 -33.32
CA MET A 337 -31.18 33.72 -32.56
C MET A 337 -31.11 32.89 -31.29
N SER A 338 -29.97 32.29 -31.04
CA SER A 338 -29.67 31.66 -29.77
C SER A 338 -29.89 32.70 -28.67
N THR A 339 -31.11 32.75 -28.12
CA THR A 339 -31.29 33.26 -26.77
C THR A 339 -30.64 32.22 -25.86
N SER A 340 -29.30 32.26 -25.83
CA SER A 340 -28.59 31.64 -24.72
C SER A 340 -29.23 32.22 -23.48
N SER A 341 -29.85 31.41 -22.68
CA SER A 341 -30.12 31.72 -21.27
C SER A 341 -28.79 31.79 -20.50
N GLY A 342 -27.83 32.48 -21.11
CA GLY A 342 -26.68 33.01 -20.45
C GLY A 342 -27.20 34.10 -19.55
N VAL A 343 -27.14 33.88 -18.28
CA VAL A 343 -27.34 34.88 -17.24
C VAL A 343 -26.60 36.12 -17.71
N ASP A 344 -27.37 37.19 -18.07
CA ASP A 344 -26.81 38.43 -18.59
C ASP A 344 -25.68 38.90 -17.69
N HIS A 345 -24.44 38.78 -18.14
CA HIS A 345 -23.27 39.25 -17.40
C HIS A 345 -23.38 40.74 -17.05
N ALA A 346 -24.20 41.50 -17.82
CA ALA A 346 -24.53 42.88 -17.50
C ALA A 346 -25.43 43.00 -16.25
N VAL A 347 -26.37 42.06 -16.05
CA VAL A 347 -27.21 42.04 -14.84
C VAL A 347 -26.41 41.60 -13.65
N ILE A 348 -25.55 40.57 -13.77
CA ILE A 348 -24.64 40.15 -12.70
C ILE A 348 -23.67 41.29 -12.37
N GLY A 349 -23.06 41.92 -13.36
CA GLY A 349 -22.18 43.09 -13.17
C GLY A 349 -22.88 44.25 -12.45
N GLY A 350 -24.15 44.55 -12.81
CA GLY A 350 -24.96 45.54 -12.15
C GLY A 350 -25.27 45.22 -10.69
N VAL A 351 -25.67 44.00 -10.40
CA VAL A 351 -25.95 43.55 -9.01
C VAL A 351 -24.69 43.57 -8.16
N VAL A 352 -23.56 43.07 -8.68
CA VAL A 352 -22.27 43.11 -7.97
C VAL A 352 -21.82 44.54 -7.68
N ALA A 353 -21.94 45.45 -8.66
CA ALA A 353 -21.60 46.85 -8.47
C ALA A 353 -22.46 47.55 -7.37
N VAL A 354 -23.75 47.24 -7.32
CA VAL A 354 -24.66 47.77 -6.28
C VAL A 354 -24.28 47.23 -4.90
N ILE A 355 -23.97 45.92 -4.80
CA ILE A 355 -23.55 45.28 -3.52
C ILE A 355 -22.24 45.90 -3.04
N VAL A 356 -21.23 46.07 -3.91
CA VAL A 356 -19.94 46.70 -3.56
C VAL A 356 -20.16 48.14 -3.12
N PHE A 357 -21.04 48.91 -3.83
CA PHE A 357 -21.35 50.28 -3.44
C PHE A 357 -22.01 50.36 -2.06
N ILE A 358 -22.97 49.49 -1.76
CA ILE A 358 -23.61 49.40 -0.45
C ILE A 358 -22.57 49.07 0.66
N MET A 359 -21.68 48.12 0.40
CA MET A 359 -20.62 47.73 1.35
C MET A 359 -19.67 48.91 1.61
N LEU A 360 -19.27 49.68 0.59
CA LEU A 360 -18.44 50.87 0.75
C LEU A 360 -19.16 51.96 1.56
N CYS A 361 -20.45 52.20 1.32
CA CYS A 361 -21.26 53.13 2.11
C CYS A 361 -21.32 52.72 3.59
N LEU A 362 -21.55 51.42 3.84
CA LEU A 362 -21.56 50.88 5.22
C LEU A 362 -20.20 51.02 5.94
N LEU A 363 -19.11 50.79 5.22
CA LEU A 363 -17.73 51.02 5.78
C LEU A 363 -17.48 52.46 6.08
N ILE A 364 -17.93 53.43 5.26
CA ILE A 364 -17.84 54.87 5.49
C ILE A 364 -18.65 55.25 6.73
N VAL A 365 -19.89 54.76 6.84
CA VAL A 365 -20.77 55.06 8.00
C VAL A 365 -20.16 54.46 9.28
N LEU A 366 -19.65 53.22 9.21
CA LEU A 366 -19.02 52.54 10.34
C LEU A 366 -17.74 53.29 10.75
N GLY A 367 -16.92 53.71 9.77
CA GLY A 367 -15.73 54.50 10.02
C GLY A 367 -16.07 55.85 10.70
N ARG A 368 -17.09 56.59 10.21
CA ARG A 368 -17.57 57.80 10.86
C ARG A 368 -18.15 57.55 12.27
N TYR A 369 -18.86 56.41 12.43
CA TYR A 369 -19.38 56.02 13.75
C TYR A 369 -18.25 55.73 14.73
N LEU A 370 -17.22 54.96 14.32
CA LEU A 370 -16.03 54.66 15.16
C LEU A 370 -15.21 55.90 15.48
N ILE A 371 -15.08 56.85 14.52
CA ILE A 371 -14.38 58.13 14.75
C ILE A 371 -15.17 59.04 15.73
N ARG A 372 -16.51 58.98 15.68
CA ARG A 372 -17.39 59.76 16.57
C ARG A 372 -17.44 59.21 18.00
N HIS A 373 -17.12 57.92 18.18
CA HIS A 373 -17.05 57.25 19.47
C HIS A 373 -15.65 57.13 20.07
N LYS A 374 -14.60 57.78 19.45
CA LYS A 374 -13.32 58.02 20.09
C LYS A 374 -13.43 59.24 20.99
N GLY A 375 -14.18 59.13 22.05
CA GLY A 375 -14.27 60.06 23.12
C GLY A 375 -13.86 59.40 24.43
N THR A 376 -12.69 59.79 24.90
CA THR A 376 -12.27 59.86 26.30
C THR A 376 -12.07 58.57 27.05
N TYR A 377 -10.84 58.06 27.04
CA TYR A 377 -10.30 57.38 28.18
C TYR A 377 -9.20 58.22 28.78
N LEU A 378 -9.47 58.74 29.98
CA LEU A 378 -8.51 59.43 30.85
C LEU A 378 -7.47 58.38 31.32
N THR A 379 -6.22 58.69 31.01
CA THR A 379 -5.05 58.04 31.61
C THR A 379 -4.89 58.52 33.02
N HIS A 380 -4.98 57.60 33.99
CA HIS A 380 -4.40 57.80 35.30
C HIS A 380 -2.97 57.25 35.30
N GLU A 381 -2.01 58.16 35.34
CA GLU A 381 -0.64 57.86 35.77
C GLU A 381 -0.64 57.52 37.26
N ALA A 382 -0.05 56.38 37.59
CA ALA A 382 0.46 56.15 38.95
C ALA A 382 1.97 55.84 38.80
N LYS A 383 2.71 56.69 39.43
CA LYS A 383 4.15 56.87 39.51
C LYS A 383 4.75 55.95 40.57
N GLY A 384 5.96 55.44 40.31
CA GLY A 384 6.93 54.95 41.31
C GLY A 384 7.10 53.43 41.25
N SER A 385 8.26 52.88 41.38
CA SER A 385 9.65 53.35 41.53
C SER A 385 10.55 52.12 41.28
N ASP A 386 11.67 52.37 40.70
CA ASP A 386 12.99 51.75 40.86
C ASP A 386 13.09 50.26 41.30
N ASP A 387 13.69 49.43 40.48
CA ASP A 387 15.03 48.90 40.67
C ASP A 387 15.37 47.87 39.53
N ALA A 388 16.46 48.13 38.85
CA ALA A 388 17.24 47.23 38.06
C ALA A 388 18.02 46.26 38.99
N PRO A 389 18.82 45.24 38.57
CA PRO A 389 19.54 45.15 37.31
C PRO A 389 19.65 43.73 36.69
N ASP A 390 20.14 43.78 35.51
CA ASP A 390 21.23 43.01 34.89
C ASP A 390 21.10 41.59 34.41
N ALA A 391 21.58 41.57 33.24
CA ALA A 391 22.56 40.72 32.57
C ALA A 391 21.94 39.50 31.85
N ASP A 392 22.20 39.31 30.71
CA ASP A 392 23.23 39.31 29.69
C ASP A 392 22.88 38.29 28.60
N THR A 393 23.06 38.74 27.39
CA THR A 393 23.76 38.06 26.28
C THR A 393 23.08 36.83 25.69
N ALA A 394 22.86 36.69 24.39
CA ALA A 394 23.70 36.93 23.23
C ALA A 394 22.87 36.89 21.95
N ILE A 395 22.92 37.82 21.14
CA ILE A 395 23.47 37.96 19.80
C ILE A 395 24.05 36.65 19.24
N ILE A 396 23.56 36.23 18.07
CA ILE A 396 24.40 35.99 16.90
C ILE A 396 23.57 36.19 15.64
N ASN A 397 23.98 37.17 14.88
CA ASN A 397 23.79 37.42 13.47
C ASN A 397 24.39 36.29 12.61
N ALA A 398 23.83 36.15 11.45
CA ALA A 398 24.54 36.02 10.17
C ALA A 398 23.45 36.11 9.09
N GLU A 399 23.27 37.25 8.48
CA GLU A 399 23.89 37.75 7.25
C GLU A 399 24.41 36.63 6.32
N GLY A 400 23.82 36.57 5.16
CA GLY A 400 24.28 37.07 3.90
C GLY A 400 24.19 35.94 2.92
N GLY A 401 23.61 36.04 1.81
CA GLY A 401 23.84 36.75 0.63
C GLY A 401 23.53 35.92 -0.57
N HIS A 402 22.68 36.42 -1.41
CA HIS A 402 22.75 36.62 -2.86
C HIS A 402 23.11 35.51 -3.84
N SER A 403 22.30 35.57 -4.88
CA SER A 403 22.47 35.30 -6.32
C SER A 403 22.29 33.84 -6.69
N GLY A 404 21.48 33.49 -7.63
CA GLY A 404 21.04 34.11 -8.86
C GLY A 404 20.98 33.07 -9.90
N VAL A 405 19.96 33.16 -10.73
CA VAL A 405 19.98 32.81 -12.16
C VAL A 405 19.72 31.37 -12.59
N ASP A 406 18.65 31.32 -13.35
CA ASP A 406 18.31 30.64 -14.62
C ASP A 406 17.64 29.27 -14.61
N ASP A 407 16.42 29.41 -15.07
CA ASP A 407 15.75 28.74 -16.19
C ASP A 407 16.24 27.32 -16.56
N LYS A 408 15.33 26.37 -16.50
CA LYS A 408 14.90 25.66 -17.70
C LYS A 408 13.63 24.83 -17.47
N LYS A 409 12.59 25.25 -18.20
CA LYS A 409 11.51 24.39 -18.63
C LYS A 409 12.08 23.27 -19.49
N GLU A 410 11.70 22.03 -19.22
CA GLU A 410 11.64 21.01 -20.25
C GLU A 410 10.31 20.28 -20.18
N TYR A 411 9.55 20.45 -21.26
CA TYR A 411 8.46 19.60 -21.69
C TYR A 411 9.02 18.31 -22.27
N PHE A 412 8.44 17.16 -21.91
CA PHE A 412 8.37 15.97 -22.77
C PHE A 412 6.99 15.35 -22.57
N ILE A 413 6.28 15.35 -23.61
CA ILE A 413 5.58 14.45 -24.55
C ILE A 413 5.05 13.19 -23.89
#